data_1c06df14692060d310df42df348d7bff
#
_entry.id   1c06df14692060d310df42df348d7bff
#
_cell.length_a   1.000
_cell.length_b   1.000
_cell.length_c   1.000
_cell.angle_alpha   90.00
_cell.angle_beta   90.00
_cell.angle_gamma   90.00
#
_symmetry.space_group_name_H-M   'P 1'
#
loop_
_entity.id
_entity.type
_entity.pdbx_description
1 polymer ?
#
loop_
_entity_poly.entity_id
_entity_poly.type
_entity_poly.pdbx_seq_one_letter_code
_entity_poly.pdbx_strand_id
1 'polypeptide(L)'
;YTGPGTLASAVFLIVISNTAFNAGVSLNSAFLSELAKPEAFGKVSGWGWSFGYLGGIVSLAACLLIVFEGQKAGLPADVYVPYTAMSTATIFFVMALPMLLYVKERSKPKNISFEKTFKRIRQESVDSFKLLKRYPEFLKFCVCGLFYQAGIAVVITLSAVYAQLVMKFTTAQTITLILVVNITAAIGAFVFGYVQDRLGHKKTLALTILLWIIMGVMAAFSHGPVSFWIAANIAGIAMGSSQSAGRAVVAVFAPAGELAQFYSAWNVAVWGANVLGPITYGTVTWLTSGDQRTAILVTTLFFVIGLLILRRVHLPSKTVC
;
A
#
# COMPACT_ATOMS: atom_id res chain seq x y z
N TYR A 1 27.34 0.84 4.63
CA TYR A 1 27.74 -0.34 5.42
C TYR A 1 27.20 -1.67 4.85
N THR A 2 26.93 -1.73 3.56
CA THR A 2 26.54 -2.97 2.86
C THR A 2 27.63 -3.31 1.86
N GLY A 3 28.57 -4.20 2.25
CA GLY A 3 29.65 -4.70 1.41
C GLY A 3 29.71 -6.22 1.46
N PRO A 4 30.62 -6.85 0.74
CA PRO A 4 30.87 -8.28 0.84
C PRO A 4 31.15 -8.68 2.30
N GLY A 5 30.33 -9.56 2.87
CA GLY A 5 30.43 -9.99 4.28
C GLY A 5 29.47 -9.28 5.27
N THR A 6 28.74 -8.23 4.86
CA THR A 6 27.79 -7.50 5.73
C THR A 6 26.32 -7.82 5.44
N LEU A 7 26.02 -8.94 4.79
CA LEU A 7 24.65 -9.35 4.43
C LEU A 7 23.73 -9.41 5.66
N ALA A 8 24.19 -9.97 6.78
CA ALA A 8 23.39 -10.09 7.99
C ALA A 8 22.99 -8.71 8.56
N SER A 9 23.92 -7.76 8.60
CA SER A 9 23.64 -6.39 9.05
C SER A 9 22.72 -5.65 8.11
N ALA A 10 22.86 -5.84 6.80
CA ALA A 10 21.97 -5.26 5.79
C ALA A 10 20.53 -5.78 5.97
N VAL A 11 20.35 -7.10 6.09
CA VAL A 11 19.05 -7.72 6.34
C VAL A 11 18.45 -7.20 7.65
N PHE A 12 19.23 -7.14 8.73
CA PHE A 12 18.77 -6.61 10.01
C PHE A 12 18.28 -5.18 9.93
N LEU A 13 19.04 -4.29 9.29
CA LEU A 13 18.65 -2.89 9.09
C LEU A 13 17.40 -2.74 8.22
N ILE A 14 17.27 -3.55 7.15
CA ILE A 14 16.07 -3.57 6.31
C ILE A 14 14.85 -4.01 7.11
N VAL A 15 14.97 -5.05 7.94
CA VAL A 15 13.86 -5.53 8.78
C VAL A 15 13.42 -4.45 9.77
N ILE A 16 14.38 -3.79 10.46
CA ILE A 16 14.06 -2.70 11.39
C ILE A 16 13.39 -1.54 10.65
N SER A 17 13.95 -1.11 9.52
CA SER A 17 13.42 0.00 8.73
C SER A 17 11.99 -0.28 8.26
N ASN A 18 11.73 -1.48 7.71
CA ASN A 18 10.38 -1.87 7.28
C ASN A 18 9.41 -1.96 8.47
N THR A 19 9.85 -2.48 9.61
CA THR A 19 9.02 -2.57 10.81
C THR A 19 8.65 -1.18 11.32
N ALA A 20 9.62 -0.27 11.41
CA ALA A 20 9.39 1.12 11.81
C ALA A 20 8.46 1.86 10.84
N PHE A 21 8.66 1.68 9.51
CA PHE A 21 7.79 2.24 8.48
C PHE A 21 6.34 1.76 8.63
N ASN A 22 6.14 0.44 8.76
CA ASN A 22 4.79 -0.13 8.90
C ASN A 22 4.11 0.29 10.22
N ALA A 23 4.86 0.41 11.31
CA ALA A 23 4.36 0.97 12.56
C ALA A 23 3.92 2.43 12.39
N GLY A 24 4.72 3.25 11.70
CA GLY A 24 4.40 4.63 11.36
C GLY A 24 3.13 4.75 10.51
N VAL A 25 2.98 3.91 9.48
CA VAL A 25 1.76 3.86 8.64
C VAL A 25 0.53 3.50 9.47
N SER A 26 0.64 2.54 10.40
CA SER A 26 -0.45 2.13 11.28
C SER A 26 -0.88 3.24 12.22
N LEU A 27 0.09 3.87 12.89
CA LEU A 27 -0.15 5.01 13.79
C LEU A 27 -0.76 6.19 13.06
N ASN A 28 -0.20 6.57 11.90
CA ASN A 28 -0.75 7.65 11.07
C ASN A 28 -2.18 7.35 10.62
N SER A 29 -2.50 6.10 10.30
CA SER A 29 -3.86 5.71 9.93
C SER A 29 -4.84 5.83 11.08
N ALA A 30 -4.40 5.63 12.32
CA ALA A 30 -5.25 5.76 13.51
C ALA A 30 -5.72 7.21 13.75
N PHE A 31 -4.93 8.21 13.31
CA PHE A 31 -5.35 9.62 13.41
C PHE A 31 -6.53 9.98 12.49
N LEU A 32 -6.90 9.14 11.52
CA LEU A 32 -7.99 9.45 10.58
C LEU A 32 -9.30 9.78 11.31
N SER A 33 -9.65 9.04 12.37
CA SER A 33 -10.88 9.30 13.15
C SER A 33 -10.78 10.51 14.07
N GLU A 34 -9.58 10.97 14.38
CA GLU A 34 -9.37 12.19 15.18
C GLU A 34 -9.38 13.44 14.31
N LEU A 35 -8.97 13.30 13.04
CA LEU A 35 -8.83 14.41 12.08
C LEU A 35 -10.08 14.63 11.23
N ALA A 36 -10.94 13.61 11.08
CA ALA A 36 -12.10 13.69 10.20
C ALA A 36 -13.36 13.13 10.87
N LYS A 37 -14.52 13.69 10.48
CA LYS A 37 -15.83 13.10 10.78
C LYS A 37 -16.07 11.87 9.87
N PRO A 38 -16.92 10.91 10.28
CA PRO A 38 -17.21 9.72 9.47
C PRO A 38 -17.63 10.01 8.02
N GLU A 39 -18.34 11.14 7.81
CA GLU A 39 -18.81 11.57 6.49
C GLU A 39 -17.67 12.02 5.57
N ALA A 40 -16.50 12.36 6.11
CA ALA A 40 -15.32 12.83 5.38
C ALA A 40 -14.14 11.85 5.42
N PHE A 41 -14.33 10.62 5.88
CA PHE A 41 -13.26 9.62 5.95
C PHE A 41 -12.65 9.33 4.57
N GLY A 42 -13.47 9.24 3.52
CA GLY A 42 -13.00 9.04 2.17
C GLY A 42 -12.13 10.19 1.69
N LYS A 43 -12.61 11.41 1.85
CA LYS A 43 -11.93 12.65 1.45
C LYS A 43 -10.58 12.81 2.15
N VAL A 44 -10.54 12.72 3.48
CA VAL A 44 -9.30 12.91 4.26
C VAL A 44 -8.31 11.77 4.01
N SER A 45 -8.81 10.52 3.89
CA SER A 45 -7.99 9.39 3.48
C SER A 45 -7.41 9.58 2.09
N GLY A 46 -8.22 10.06 1.13
CA GLY A 46 -7.80 10.35 -0.24
C GLY A 46 -6.70 11.41 -0.30
N TRP A 47 -6.85 12.48 0.45
CA TRP A 47 -5.81 13.52 0.56
C TRP A 47 -4.51 12.95 1.11
N GLY A 48 -4.57 12.19 2.20
CA GLY A 48 -3.38 11.59 2.79
C GLY A 48 -2.61 10.70 1.82
N TRP A 49 -3.32 9.84 1.07
CA TRP A 49 -2.70 9.02 0.04
C TRP A 49 -2.20 9.82 -1.16
N SER A 50 -2.95 10.83 -1.62
CA SER A 50 -2.54 11.70 -2.73
C SER A 50 -1.24 12.43 -2.41
N PHE A 51 -1.15 13.07 -1.24
CA PHE A 51 0.08 13.72 -0.79
C PHE A 51 1.22 12.73 -0.57
N GLY A 52 0.92 11.50 -0.13
CA GLY A 52 1.90 10.42 -0.03
C GLY A 52 2.54 10.07 -1.38
N TYR A 53 1.74 9.94 -2.45
CA TYR A 53 2.25 9.71 -3.80
C TYR A 53 3.07 10.90 -4.33
N LEU A 54 2.64 12.14 -4.07
CA LEU A 54 3.42 13.33 -4.43
C LEU A 54 4.78 13.35 -3.70
N GLY A 55 4.80 13.02 -2.40
CA GLY A 55 6.04 12.84 -1.65
C GLY A 55 6.95 11.75 -2.22
N GLY A 56 6.38 10.64 -2.67
CA GLY A 56 7.08 9.58 -3.37
C GLY A 56 7.72 10.04 -4.68
N ILE A 57 7.00 10.86 -5.47
CA ILE A 57 7.52 11.45 -6.71
C ILE A 57 8.72 12.37 -6.41
N VAL A 58 8.61 13.22 -5.40
CA VAL A 58 9.71 14.12 -4.99
C VAL A 58 10.92 13.32 -4.55
N SER A 59 10.73 12.28 -3.74
CA SER A 59 11.82 11.40 -3.29
C SER A 59 12.47 10.65 -4.47
N LEU A 60 11.68 10.11 -5.38
CA LEU A 60 12.18 9.42 -6.56
C LEU A 60 12.95 10.36 -7.48
N ALA A 61 12.47 11.59 -7.71
CA ALA A 61 13.16 12.59 -8.50
C ALA A 61 14.52 12.97 -7.87
N ALA A 62 14.57 13.17 -6.55
CA ALA A 62 15.82 13.44 -5.85
C ALA A 62 16.82 12.28 -5.98
N CYS A 63 16.36 11.04 -5.84
CA CYS A 63 17.20 9.86 -6.04
C CYS A 63 17.71 9.76 -7.48
N LEU A 64 16.88 10.05 -8.48
CA LEU A 64 17.28 10.04 -9.89
C LEU A 64 18.36 11.10 -10.18
N LEU A 65 18.23 12.29 -9.61
CA LEU A 65 19.26 13.34 -9.75
C LEU A 65 20.60 12.88 -9.17
N ILE A 66 20.59 12.26 -7.98
CA ILE A 66 21.81 11.72 -7.34
C ILE A 66 22.46 10.65 -8.23
N VAL A 67 21.66 9.72 -8.75
CA VAL A 67 22.16 8.65 -9.63
C VAL A 67 22.72 9.24 -10.93
N PHE A 68 22.01 10.18 -11.53
CA PHE A 68 22.43 10.81 -12.78
C PHE A 68 23.75 11.58 -12.63
N GLU A 69 23.87 12.41 -11.59
CA GLU A 69 25.12 13.15 -11.33
C GLU A 69 26.28 12.21 -10.94
N GLY A 70 26.01 11.15 -10.17
CA GLY A 70 27.00 10.13 -9.84
C GLY A 70 27.53 9.40 -11.08
N GLN A 71 26.64 9.00 -11.99
CA GLN A 71 27.02 8.34 -13.24
C GLN A 71 27.77 9.29 -14.17
N LYS A 72 27.34 10.54 -14.28
CA LYS A 72 28.00 11.57 -15.06
C LYS A 72 29.43 11.88 -14.57
N ALA A 73 29.61 11.82 -13.26
CA ALA A 73 30.93 11.96 -12.62
C ALA A 73 31.81 10.71 -12.71
N GLY A 74 31.32 9.62 -13.33
CA GLY A 74 32.07 8.36 -13.43
C GLY A 74 32.20 7.60 -12.10
N LEU A 75 31.40 7.95 -11.09
CA LEU A 75 31.46 7.29 -9.79
C LEU A 75 30.86 5.89 -9.83
N PRO A 76 31.41 4.92 -9.12
CA PRO A 76 30.83 3.58 -9.02
C PRO A 76 29.55 3.59 -8.16
N ALA A 77 28.66 2.61 -8.37
CA ALA A 77 27.36 2.53 -7.74
C ALA A 77 27.40 2.47 -6.19
N ASP A 78 28.41 1.86 -5.64
CA ASP A 78 28.65 1.77 -4.19
C ASP A 78 28.91 3.12 -3.53
N VAL A 79 29.31 4.13 -4.31
CA VAL A 79 29.50 5.50 -3.82
C VAL A 79 28.19 6.29 -3.84
N TYR A 80 27.44 6.32 -4.96
CA TYR A 80 26.25 7.19 -5.06
C TYR A 80 24.96 6.56 -4.54
N VAL A 81 24.82 5.22 -4.53
CA VAL A 81 23.61 4.56 -4.02
C VAL A 81 23.35 4.83 -2.53
N PRO A 82 24.33 4.86 -1.62
CA PRO A 82 24.09 5.27 -0.23
C PRO A 82 23.47 6.67 -0.08
N TYR A 83 23.83 7.62 -0.97
CA TYR A 83 23.25 8.97 -0.94
C TYR A 83 21.76 8.98 -1.30
N THR A 84 21.28 8.04 -2.13
CA THR A 84 19.83 7.92 -2.39
C THR A 84 19.08 7.48 -1.14
N ALA A 85 19.63 6.56 -0.35
CA ALA A 85 19.03 6.14 0.91
C ALA A 85 19.03 7.29 1.93
N MET A 86 20.12 8.06 2.04
CA MET A 86 20.22 9.23 2.92
C MET A 86 19.22 10.32 2.50
N SER A 87 19.11 10.59 1.20
CA SER A 87 18.14 11.56 0.65
C SER A 87 16.72 11.16 0.99
N THR A 88 16.36 9.89 0.78
CA THR A 88 15.03 9.36 1.13
C THR A 88 14.74 9.49 2.62
N ALA A 89 15.71 9.14 3.49
CA ALA A 89 15.56 9.27 4.93
C ALA A 89 15.38 10.73 5.37
N THR A 90 16.15 11.65 4.75
CA THR A 90 16.06 13.10 5.04
C THR A 90 14.70 13.66 4.62
N ILE A 91 14.24 13.35 3.40
CA ILE A 91 12.93 13.78 2.90
C ILE A 91 11.82 13.23 3.81
N PHE A 92 11.88 11.95 4.17
CA PHE A 92 10.91 11.33 5.07
C PHE A 92 10.87 12.04 6.43
N PHE A 93 12.03 12.32 7.03
CA PHE A 93 12.14 13.02 8.30
C PHE A 93 11.56 14.43 8.24
N VAL A 94 11.95 15.21 7.22
CA VAL A 94 11.46 16.59 7.04
C VAL A 94 9.94 16.60 6.82
N MET A 95 9.40 15.67 6.03
CA MET A 95 7.96 15.57 5.80
C MET A 95 7.17 15.05 7.01
N ALA A 96 7.82 14.36 7.94
CA ALA A 96 7.21 13.93 9.20
C ALA A 96 7.15 15.05 10.25
N LEU A 97 8.03 16.07 10.16
CA LEU A 97 8.10 17.17 11.13
C LEU A 97 6.77 17.89 11.37
N PRO A 98 5.97 18.26 10.33
CA PRO A 98 4.68 18.93 10.57
C PRO A 98 3.73 18.08 11.43
N MET A 99 3.71 16.76 11.23
CA MET A 99 2.90 15.87 12.05
C MET A 99 3.38 15.88 13.52
N LEU A 100 4.68 15.78 13.74
CA LEU A 100 5.26 15.76 15.08
C LEU A 100 5.10 17.10 15.83
N LEU A 101 5.10 18.22 15.10
CA LEU A 101 5.05 19.56 15.70
C LEU A 101 3.62 20.08 15.90
N TYR A 102 2.70 19.76 15.01
CA TYR A 102 1.35 20.38 14.99
C TYR A 102 0.22 19.43 15.37
N VAL A 103 0.38 18.10 15.20
CA VAL A 103 -0.69 17.17 15.55
C VAL A 103 -0.62 16.87 17.05
N LYS A 104 -1.64 17.32 17.77
CA LYS A 104 -1.76 17.07 19.22
C LYS A 104 -2.41 15.71 19.47
N GLU A 105 -1.80 14.90 20.29
CA GLU A 105 -2.40 13.68 20.82
C GLU A 105 -3.66 14.03 21.63
N ARG A 106 -4.80 13.48 21.25
CA ARG A 106 -6.06 13.68 21.98
C ARG A 106 -6.36 12.53 22.93
N SER A 107 -5.72 11.39 22.74
CA SER A 107 -5.86 10.25 23.64
C SER A 107 -5.11 10.49 24.95
N LYS A 108 -5.73 10.13 26.08
CA LYS A 108 -5.08 10.22 27.38
C LYS A 108 -3.95 9.18 27.50
N PRO A 109 -2.71 9.58 27.82
CA PRO A 109 -1.61 8.63 27.98
C PRO A 109 -1.93 7.65 29.11
N LYS A 110 -1.84 6.36 28.82
CA LYS A 110 -1.91 5.31 29.83
C LYS A 110 -0.50 5.09 30.36
N ASN A 111 -0.25 5.46 31.61
CA ASN A 111 1.01 5.14 32.29
C ASN A 111 1.17 3.61 32.41
N ILE A 112 1.86 3.01 31.47
CA ILE A 112 2.13 1.58 31.43
C ILE A 112 3.64 1.37 31.51
N SER A 113 4.11 0.61 32.52
CA SER A 113 5.51 0.22 32.64
C SER A 113 5.96 -0.57 31.41
N PHE A 114 7.23 -0.40 30.98
CA PHE A 114 7.81 -1.07 29.81
C PHE A 114 7.65 -2.61 29.87
N GLU A 115 7.79 -3.21 31.03
CA GLU A 115 7.60 -4.65 31.24
C GLU A 115 6.13 -5.09 31.01
N LYS A 116 5.17 -4.27 31.45
CA LYS A 116 3.75 -4.49 31.20
C LYS A 116 3.40 -4.30 29.73
N THR A 117 4.13 -3.45 29.01
CA THR A 117 3.95 -3.23 27.58
C THR A 117 4.26 -4.49 26.77
N PHE A 118 5.31 -5.24 27.10
CA PHE A 118 5.68 -6.46 26.38
C PHE A 118 4.67 -7.60 26.59
N LYS A 119 4.19 -7.79 27.82
CA LYS A 119 3.08 -8.73 28.13
C LYS A 119 1.80 -8.32 27.41
N ARG A 120 1.55 -7.01 27.30
CA ARG A 120 0.39 -6.45 26.63
C ARG A 120 0.46 -6.61 25.11
N ILE A 121 1.61 -6.43 24.46
CA ILE A 121 1.79 -6.69 23.02
C ILE A 121 1.41 -8.14 22.67
N ARG A 122 1.88 -9.11 23.46
CA ARG A 122 1.51 -10.51 23.28
C ARG A 122 0.01 -10.73 23.48
N GLN A 123 -0.59 -10.08 24.47
CA GLN A 123 -2.02 -10.17 24.77
C GLN A 123 -2.86 -9.47 23.71
N GLU A 124 -2.44 -8.31 23.22
CA GLU A 124 -3.09 -7.58 22.14
C GLU A 124 -3.04 -8.32 20.79
N SER A 125 -1.98 -9.09 20.54
CA SER A 125 -1.93 -9.99 19.37
C SER A 125 -2.99 -11.10 19.46
N VAL A 126 -3.16 -11.72 20.65
CA VAL A 126 -4.23 -12.70 20.91
C VAL A 126 -5.60 -12.02 20.88
N ASP A 127 -5.70 -10.81 21.40
CA ASP A 127 -6.96 -10.05 21.44
C ASP A 127 -7.36 -9.54 20.06
N SER A 128 -6.41 -9.32 19.13
CA SER A 128 -6.72 -9.06 17.72
C SER A 128 -7.43 -10.25 17.04
N PHE A 129 -7.06 -11.49 17.37
CA PHE A 129 -7.80 -12.67 16.90
C PHE A 129 -9.18 -12.79 17.54
N LYS A 130 -9.34 -12.43 18.83
CA LYS A 130 -10.64 -12.36 19.48
C LYS A 130 -11.52 -11.26 18.91
N LEU A 131 -10.92 -10.11 18.57
CA LEU A 131 -11.58 -9.01 17.88
C LEU A 131 -12.19 -9.47 16.55
N LEU A 132 -11.44 -10.19 15.72
CA LEU A 132 -11.94 -10.72 14.46
C LEU A 132 -13.11 -11.69 14.65
N LYS A 133 -13.11 -12.51 15.72
CA LYS A 133 -14.24 -13.37 16.06
C LYS A 133 -15.47 -12.58 16.55
N ARG A 134 -15.23 -11.46 17.25
CA ARG A 134 -16.30 -10.57 17.76
C ARG A 134 -16.97 -9.76 16.64
N TYR A 135 -16.22 -9.43 15.57
CA TYR A 135 -16.68 -8.64 14.44
C TYR A 135 -16.63 -9.44 13.13
N PRO A 136 -17.56 -10.36 12.87
CA PRO A 136 -17.51 -11.27 11.72
C PRO A 136 -17.55 -10.55 10.38
N GLU A 137 -18.24 -9.40 10.27
CA GLU A 137 -18.24 -8.60 9.04
C GLU A 137 -16.88 -7.96 8.78
N PHE A 138 -16.17 -7.54 9.83
CA PHE A 138 -14.80 -7.04 9.71
C PHE A 138 -13.82 -8.16 9.34
N LEU A 139 -13.99 -9.37 9.88
CA LEU A 139 -13.22 -10.54 9.46
C LEU A 139 -13.40 -10.82 7.97
N LYS A 140 -14.65 -10.83 7.46
CA LYS A 140 -14.92 -10.97 6.01
C LYS A 140 -14.21 -9.87 5.21
N PHE A 141 -14.18 -8.64 5.72
CA PHE A 141 -13.47 -7.55 5.09
C PHE A 141 -11.95 -7.75 5.11
N CYS A 142 -11.37 -8.24 6.19
CA CYS A 142 -9.94 -8.59 6.25
C CYS A 142 -9.59 -9.71 5.26
N VAL A 143 -10.46 -10.73 5.11
CA VAL A 143 -10.27 -11.79 4.09
C VAL A 143 -10.39 -11.21 2.68
N CYS A 144 -11.37 -10.34 2.42
CA CYS A 144 -11.45 -9.59 1.17
C CYS A 144 -10.15 -8.82 0.91
N GLY A 145 -9.65 -8.13 1.95
CA GLY A 145 -8.39 -7.39 1.93
C GLY A 145 -7.20 -8.27 1.57
N LEU A 146 -7.07 -9.43 2.20
CA LEU A 146 -6.01 -10.38 1.91
C LEU A 146 -5.91 -10.69 0.40
N PHE A 147 -7.05 -10.93 -0.24
CA PHE A 147 -7.06 -11.27 -1.67
C PHE A 147 -6.74 -10.04 -2.54
N TYR A 148 -7.50 -8.95 -2.47
CA TYR A 148 -7.23 -7.86 -3.41
C TYR A 148 -5.88 -7.17 -3.14
N GLN A 149 -5.41 -7.12 -1.91
CA GLN A 149 -4.07 -6.61 -1.61
C GLN A 149 -2.96 -7.56 -2.10
N ALA A 150 -3.20 -8.89 -2.17
CA ALA A 150 -2.25 -9.81 -2.78
C ALA A 150 -2.06 -9.50 -4.28
N GLY A 151 -3.13 -9.21 -4.99
CA GLY A 151 -3.05 -8.73 -6.38
C GLY A 151 -2.29 -7.41 -6.50
N ILE A 152 -2.55 -6.45 -5.61
CA ILE A 152 -1.85 -5.16 -5.58
C ILE A 152 -0.35 -5.36 -5.31
N ALA A 153 0.00 -6.22 -4.35
CA ALA A 153 1.39 -6.52 -4.00
C ALA A 153 2.18 -7.07 -5.20
N VAL A 154 1.58 -7.94 -6.01
CA VAL A 154 2.18 -8.43 -7.26
C VAL A 154 2.45 -7.27 -8.22
N VAL A 155 1.46 -6.41 -8.45
CA VAL A 155 1.62 -5.30 -9.40
C VAL A 155 2.70 -4.34 -8.93
N ILE A 156 2.73 -3.97 -7.65
CA ILE A 156 3.76 -3.08 -7.10
C ILE A 156 5.17 -3.69 -7.24
N THR A 157 5.31 -4.99 -6.94
CA THR A 157 6.63 -5.62 -6.87
C THR A 157 7.16 -6.02 -8.24
N LEU A 158 6.29 -6.43 -9.17
CA LEU A 158 6.69 -7.11 -10.39
C LEU A 158 6.33 -6.37 -11.69
N SER A 159 5.66 -5.20 -11.61
CA SER A 159 5.29 -4.42 -12.79
C SER A 159 6.50 -3.97 -13.62
N ALA A 160 7.60 -3.59 -12.97
CA ALA A 160 8.84 -3.23 -13.65
C ALA A 160 9.43 -4.43 -14.43
N VAL A 161 9.45 -5.60 -13.80
CA VAL A 161 9.91 -6.86 -14.41
C VAL A 161 9.04 -7.21 -15.61
N TYR A 162 7.71 -7.13 -15.45
CA TYR A 162 6.76 -7.37 -16.54
C TYR A 162 6.98 -6.40 -17.71
N ALA A 163 7.13 -5.10 -17.44
CA ALA A 163 7.39 -4.09 -18.46
C ALA A 163 8.69 -4.39 -19.26
N GLN A 164 9.75 -4.82 -18.58
CA GLN A 164 11.02 -5.14 -19.23
C GLN A 164 10.99 -6.47 -19.99
N LEU A 165 10.46 -7.53 -19.37
CA LEU A 165 10.48 -8.87 -19.96
C LEU A 165 9.44 -9.04 -21.06
N VAL A 166 8.20 -8.55 -20.87
CA VAL A 166 7.08 -8.78 -21.80
C VAL A 166 6.97 -7.66 -22.82
N MET A 167 7.05 -6.40 -22.37
CA MET A 167 6.89 -5.24 -23.26
C MET A 167 8.21 -4.75 -23.85
N LYS A 168 9.35 -5.33 -23.41
CA LYS A 168 10.69 -4.97 -23.85
C LYS A 168 11.04 -3.49 -23.61
N PHE A 169 10.48 -2.91 -22.54
CA PHE A 169 10.76 -1.54 -22.16
C PHE A 169 12.21 -1.40 -21.72
N THR A 170 12.84 -0.30 -22.13
CA THR A 170 14.13 0.11 -21.60
C THR A 170 14.00 0.54 -20.13
N THR A 171 15.12 0.60 -19.43
CA THR A 171 15.14 1.09 -18.04
C THR A 171 14.54 2.50 -17.94
N ALA A 172 14.86 3.40 -18.88
CA ALA A 172 14.31 4.75 -18.92
C ALA A 172 12.79 4.76 -19.10
N GLN A 173 12.25 3.94 -20.01
CA GLN A 173 10.81 3.79 -20.21
C GLN A 173 10.12 3.22 -18.97
N THR A 174 10.75 2.27 -18.29
CA THR A 174 10.22 1.68 -17.05
C THR A 174 10.16 2.72 -15.92
N ILE A 175 11.21 3.53 -15.76
CA ILE A 175 11.23 4.61 -14.77
C ILE A 175 10.16 5.66 -15.09
N THR A 176 10.03 6.07 -16.35
CA THR A 176 8.98 6.99 -16.79
C THR A 176 7.59 6.44 -16.52
N LEU A 177 7.37 5.13 -16.78
CA LEU A 177 6.12 4.44 -16.46
C LEU A 177 5.78 4.54 -14.96
N ILE A 178 6.75 4.24 -14.09
CA ILE A 178 6.56 4.31 -12.64
C ILE A 178 6.21 5.74 -12.20
N LEU A 179 6.88 6.75 -12.74
CA LEU A 179 6.59 8.15 -12.44
C LEU A 179 5.15 8.53 -12.83
N VAL A 180 4.74 8.21 -14.05
CA VAL A 180 3.38 8.50 -14.54
C VAL A 180 2.32 7.73 -13.75
N VAL A 181 2.58 6.48 -13.40
CA VAL A 181 1.68 5.67 -12.54
C VAL A 181 1.53 6.30 -11.14
N ASN A 182 2.59 6.86 -10.57
CA ASN A 182 2.48 7.56 -9.28
C ASN A 182 1.65 8.85 -9.39
N ILE A 183 1.75 9.58 -10.51
CA ILE A 183 0.91 10.76 -10.77
C ILE A 183 -0.57 10.35 -10.87
N THR A 184 -0.87 9.33 -11.66
CA THR A 184 -2.26 8.84 -11.78
C THR A 184 -2.78 8.22 -10.49
N ALA A 185 -1.92 7.64 -9.64
CA ALA A 185 -2.27 7.18 -8.30
C ALA A 185 -2.62 8.35 -7.37
N ALA A 186 -1.86 9.44 -7.41
CA ALA A 186 -2.18 10.65 -6.65
C ALA A 186 -3.55 11.21 -7.05
N ILE A 187 -3.81 11.31 -8.36
CA ILE A 187 -5.10 11.77 -8.90
C ILE A 187 -6.23 10.81 -8.49
N GLY A 188 -6.01 9.50 -8.64
CA GLY A 188 -6.96 8.46 -8.26
C GLY A 188 -7.33 8.54 -6.78
N ALA A 189 -6.35 8.65 -5.89
CA ALA A 189 -6.59 8.80 -4.45
C ALA A 189 -7.40 10.06 -4.13
N PHE A 190 -7.05 11.19 -4.75
CA PHE A 190 -7.72 12.46 -4.54
C PHE A 190 -9.17 12.42 -5.00
N VAL A 191 -9.41 12.05 -6.26
CA VAL A 191 -10.76 12.04 -6.87
C VAL A 191 -11.66 11.03 -6.16
N PHE A 192 -11.17 9.81 -5.94
CA PHE A 192 -11.97 8.75 -5.33
C PHE A 192 -12.24 8.97 -3.85
N GLY A 193 -11.47 9.83 -3.16
CA GLY A 193 -11.81 10.29 -1.83
C GLY A 193 -13.18 10.98 -1.79
N TYR A 194 -13.44 11.88 -2.74
CA TYR A 194 -14.74 12.54 -2.87
C TYR A 194 -15.85 11.60 -3.39
N VAL A 195 -15.50 10.74 -4.34
CA VAL A 195 -16.41 9.71 -4.84
C VAL A 195 -16.88 8.80 -3.69
N GLN A 196 -15.97 8.44 -2.79
CA GLN A 196 -16.24 7.57 -1.66
C GLN A 196 -17.23 8.16 -0.66
N ASP A 197 -17.11 9.47 -0.38
CA ASP A 197 -18.04 10.16 0.53
C ASP A 197 -19.44 10.32 -0.07
N ARG A 198 -19.55 10.36 -1.42
CA ARG A 198 -20.82 10.46 -2.15
C ARG A 198 -21.49 9.12 -2.43
N LEU A 199 -20.73 8.15 -3.01
CA LEU A 199 -21.28 6.85 -3.39
C LEU A 199 -21.31 5.83 -2.26
N GLY A 200 -20.59 6.12 -1.17
CA GLY A 200 -20.39 5.23 -0.04
C GLY A 200 -19.18 4.29 -0.20
N HIS A 201 -18.64 3.91 0.94
CA HIS A 201 -17.33 3.24 1.04
C HIS A 201 -17.28 1.89 0.31
N LYS A 202 -18.31 1.04 0.47
CA LYS A 202 -18.36 -0.29 -0.15
C LYS A 202 -18.43 -0.24 -1.68
N LYS A 203 -19.28 0.64 -2.23
CA LYS A 203 -19.44 0.77 -3.69
C LYS A 203 -18.18 1.31 -4.33
N THR A 204 -17.54 2.29 -3.70
CA THR A 204 -16.29 2.86 -4.18
C THR A 204 -15.17 1.82 -4.18
N LEU A 205 -15.01 1.05 -3.09
CA LEU A 205 -14.02 -0.02 -3.07
C LEU A 205 -14.30 -1.08 -4.14
N ALA A 206 -15.57 -1.47 -4.36
CA ALA A 206 -15.93 -2.40 -5.42
C ALA A 206 -15.54 -1.86 -6.82
N LEU A 207 -15.76 -0.58 -7.07
CA LEU A 207 -15.36 0.08 -8.32
C LEU A 207 -13.84 0.07 -8.50
N THR A 208 -13.08 0.33 -7.44
CA THR A 208 -11.61 0.30 -7.52
C THR A 208 -11.07 -1.11 -7.78
N ILE A 209 -11.67 -2.14 -7.17
CA ILE A 209 -11.30 -3.54 -7.44
C ILE A 209 -11.67 -3.92 -8.89
N LEU A 210 -12.78 -3.41 -9.40
CA LEU A 210 -13.14 -3.61 -10.82
C LEU A 210 -12.10 -2.99 -11.77
N LEU A 211 -11.59 -1.79 -11.45
CA LEU A 211 -10.50 -1.18 -12.23
C LEU A 211 -9.24 -2.06 -12.21
N TRP A 212 -8.92 -2.71 -11.09
CA TRP A 212 -7.83 -3.67 -11.00
C TRP A 212 -8.05 -4.90 -11.90
N ILE A 213 -9.28 -5.44 -11.97
CA ILE A 213 -9.62 -6.55 -12.86
C ILE A 213 -9.44 -6.13 -14.32
N ILE A 214 -9.97 -4.98 -14.70
CA ILE A 214 -9.83 -4.44 -16.07
C ILE A 214 -8.35 -4.27 -16.43
N MET A 215 -7.56 -3.69 -15.53
CA MET A 215 -6.12 -3.53 -15.71
C MET A 215 -5.42 -4.87 -15.92
N GLY A 216 -5.69 -5.86 -15.08
CA GLY A 216 -5.04 -7.17 -15.15
C GLY A 216 -5.33 -7.89 -16.46
N VAL A 217 -6.58 -7.86 -16.91
CA VAL A 217 -6.98 -8.40 -18.22
C VAL A 217 -6.29 -7.62 -19.36
N MET A 218 -6.34 -6.28 -19.33
CA MET A 218 -5.68 -5.46 -20.35
C MET A 218 -4.18 -5.71 -20.41
N ALA A 219 -3.49 -5.79 -19.26
CA ALA A 219 -2.06 -6.05 -19.21
C ALA A 219 -1.71 -7.42 -19.80
N ALA A 220 -2.48 -8.47 -19.47
CA ALA A 220 -2.25 -9.82 -19.96
C ALA A 220 -2.40 -9.92 -21.49
N PHE A 221 -3.39 -9.25 -22.05
CA PHE A 221 -3.67 -9.25 -23.50
C PHE A 221 -3.02 -8.09 -24.26
N SER A 222 -2.18 -7.31 -23.60
CA SER A 222 -1.45 -6.21 -24.24
C SER A 222 -0.40 -6.75 -25.23
N HIS A 223 -0.47 -6.32 -26.50
CA HIS A 223 0.49 -6.69 -27.54
C HIS A 223 1.40 -5.53 -27.95
N GLY A 224 1.22 -4.35 -27.39
CA GLY A 224 2.03 -3.18 -27.73
C GLY A 224 2.16 -2.18 -26.60
N PRO A 225 3.10 -1.23 -26.74
CA PRO A 225 3.36 -0.24 -25.70
C PRO A 225 2.15 0.59 -25.30
N VAL A 226 1.33 1.02 -26.27
CA VAL A 226 0.19 1.92 -26.02
C VAL A 226 -0.85 1.24 -25.12
N SER A 227 -1.24 0.00 -25.42
CA SER A 227 -2.22 -0.75 -24.61
C SER A 227 -1.71 -1.00 -23.20
N PHE A 228 -0.41 -1.26 -23.05
CA PHE A 228 0.23 -1.43 -21.76
C PHE A 228 0.29 -0.12 -20.96
N TRP A 229 0.58 1.02 -21.61
CA TRP A 229 0.54 2.34 -20.97
C TRP A 229 -0.86 2.67 -20.44
N ILE A 230 -1.91 2.35 -21.19
CA ILE A 230 -3.29 2.53 -20.73
C ILE A 230 -3.56 1.65 -19.51
N ALA A 231 -3.20 0.37 -19.55
CA ALA A 231 -3.36 -0.55 -18.44
C ALA A 231 -2.61 -0.05 -17.18
N ALA A 232 -1.38 0.41 -17.33
CA ALA A 232 -0.57 0.94 -16.23
C ALA A 232 -1.16 2.21 -15.61
N ASN A 233 -1.75 3.10 -16.40
CA ASN A 233 -2.44 4.28 -15.86
C ASN A 233 -3.73 3.92 -15.12
N ILE A 234 -4.48 2.91 -15.60
CA ILE A 234 -5.62 2.34 -14.86
C ILE A 234 -5.12 1.73 -13.53
N ALA A 235 -3.98 1.03 -13.54
CA ALA A 235 -3.35 0.52 -12.30
C ALA A 235 -3.04 1.65 -11.32
N GLY A 236 -2.49 2.77 -11.79
CA GLY A 236 -2.22 3.94 -10.96
C GLY A 236 -3.49 4.45 -10.28
N ILE A 237 -4.53 4.76 -11.07
CA ILE A 237 -5.82 5.21 -10.54
C ILE A 237 -6.38 4.21 -9.53
N ALA A 238 -6.38 2.91 -9.87
CA ALA A 238 -6.88 1.84 -9.02
C ALA A 238 -6.07 1.72 -7.73
N MET A 239 -4.73 1.88 -7.80
CA MET A 239 -3.82 1.83 -6.65
C MET A 239 -4.13 2.93 -5.65
N GLY A 240 -4.12 4.19 -6.09
CA GLY A 240 -4.37 5.33 -5.21
C GLY A 240 -5.76 5.26 -4.58
N SER A 241 -6.77 4.95 -5.38
CA SER A 241 -8.16 4.89 -4.92
C SER A 241 -8.43 3.71 -3.99
N SER A 242 -7.90 2.51 -4.27
CA SER A 242 -8.16 1.33 -3.43
C SER A 242 -7.45 1.40 -2.07
N GLN A 243 -6.23 1.95 -2.02
CA GLN A 243 -5.51 2.17 -0.77
C GLN A 243 -6.25 3.17 0.13
N SER A 244 -6.70 4.28 -0.45
CA SER A 244 -7.50 5.26 0.27
C SER A 244 -8.84 4.67 0.73
N ALA A 245 -9.57 3.99 -0.15
CA ALA A 245 -10.87 3.41 0.14
C ALA A 245 -10.80 2.32 1.21
N GLY A 246 -9.82 1.42 1.12
CA GLY A 246 -9.60 0.36 2.09
C GLY A 246 -9.38 0.91 3.50
N ARG A 247 -8.51 1.92 3.64
CA ARG A 247 -8.24 2.59 4.92
C ARG A 247 -9.51 3.20 5.53
N ALA A 248 -10.32 3.88 4.73
CA ALA A 248 -11.55 4.49 5.18
C ALA A 248 -12.61 3.44 5.60
N VAL A 249 -12.68 2.28 4.91
CA VAL A 249 -13.57 1.18 5.31
C VAL A 249 -13.19 0.62 6.68
N VAL A 250 -11.89 0.46 6.98
CA VAL A 250 -11.44 0.04 8.32
C VAL A 250 -11.93 1.01 9.39
N ALA A 251 -11.82 2.32 9.14
CA ALA A 251 -12.29 3.35 10.07
C ALA A 251 -13.80 3.27 10.32
N VAL A 252 -14.60 2.88 9.31
CA VAL A 252 -16.06 2.71 9.44
C VAL A 252 -16.43 1.52 10.31
N PHE A 253 -15.62 0.46 10.30
CA PHE A 253 -15.86 -0.72 11.15
C PHE A 253 -15.48 -0.50 12.61
N ALA A 254 -14.53 0.38 12.87
CA ALA A 254 -13.93 0.54 14.19
C ALA A 254 -14.85 1.34 15.14
N PRO A 255 -15.19 0.80 16.32
CA PRO A 255 -15.81 1.58 17.37
C PRO A 255 -14.89 2.69 17.87
N ALA A 256 -15.49 3.69 18.52
CA ALA A 256 -14.73 4.76 19.14
C ALA A 256 -13.71 4.20 20.16
N GLY A 257 -12.44 4.58 20.01
CA GLY A 257 -11.35 4.15 20.88
C GLY A 257 -10.70 2.79 20.53
N GLU A 258 -11.22 2.02 19.56
CA GLU A 258 -10.64 0.73 19.13
C GLU A 258 -9.96 0.79 17.75
N LEU A 259 -9.85 1.97 17.14
CA LEU A 259 -9.38 2.14 15.78
C LEU A 259 -7.98 1.55 15.53
N ALA A 260 -7.06 1.73 16.47
CA ALA A 260 -5.70 1.18 16.35
C ALA A 260 -5.70 -0.37 16.28
N GLN A 261 -6.60 -1.03 17.01
CA GLN A 261 -6.73 -2.50 16.99
C GLN A 261 -7.28 -2.98 15.64
N PHE A 262 -8.27 -2.26 15.08
CA PHE A 262 -8.82 -2.58 13.76
C PHE A 262 -7.77 -2.40 12.65
N TYR A 263 -6.98 -1.33 12.68
CA TYR A 263 -5.88 -1.17 11.72
C TYR A 263 -4.76 -2.20 11.92
N SER A 264 -4.47 -2.60 13.16
CA SER A 264 -3.51 -3.68 13.44
C SER A 264 -3.97 -5.00 12.81
N ALA A 265 -5.22 -5.39 13.03
CA ALA A 265 -5.79 -6.61 12.43
C ALA A 265 -5.84 -6.53 10.89
N TRP A 266 -6.19 -5.38 10.32
CA TRP A 266 -6.14 -5.11 8.90
C TRP A 266 -4.72 -5.28 8.33
N ASN A 267 -3.70 -4.72 9.00
CA ASN A 267 -2.33 -4.81 8.55
C ASN A 267 -1.80 -6.25 8.54
N VAL A 268 -2.26 -7.12 9.45
CA VAL A 268 -1.92 -8.56 9.38
C VAL A 268 -2.42 -9.16 8.06
N ALA A 269 -3.63 -8.83 7.62
CA ALA A 269 -4.15 -9.28 6.33
C ALA A 269 -3.32 -8.72 5.15
N VAL A 270 -2.93 -7.44 5.20
CA VAL A 270 -2.08 -6.81 4.18
C VAL A 270 -0.69 -7.46 4.14
N TRP A 271 -0.08 -7.75 5.29
CA TRP A 271 1.22 -8.44 5.32
C TRP A 271 1.13 -9.86 4.76
N GLY A 272 0.06 -10.60 5.10
CA GLY A 272 -0.21 -11.88 4.49
C GLY A 272 -0.36 -11.79 2.96
N ALA A 273 -1.02 -10.75 2.49
CA ALA A 273 -1.18 -10.45 1.07
C ALA A 273 0.16 -10.19 0.36
N ASN A 274 1.07 -9.44 1.00
CA ASN A 274 2.40 -9.14 0.47
C ASN A 274 3.29 -10.39 0.32
N VAL A 275 2.96 -11.46 1.04
CA VAL A 275 3.61 -12.78 0.90
C VAL A 275 2.88 -13.63 -0.13
N LEU A 276 1.55 -13.73 -0.02
CA LEU A 276 0.72 -14.59 -0.85
C LEU A 276 0.81 -14.22 -2.34
N GLY A 277 0.73 -12.93 -2.64
CA GLY A 277 0.72 -12.43 -4.02
C GLY A 277 1.99 -12.82 -4.80
N PRO A 278 3.18 -12.31 -4.38
CA PRO A 278 4.42 -12.60 -5.07
C PRO A 278 4.78 -14.10 -5.13
N ILE A 279 4.49 -14.87 -4.08
CA ILE A 279 4.70 -16.34 -4.09
C ILE A 279 3.83 -16.98 -5.16
N THR A 280 2.54 -16.63 -5.23
CA THR A 280 1.64 -17.19 -6.24
C THR A 280 2.10 -16.84 -7.65
N TYR A 281 2.45 -15.57 -7.89
CA TYR A 281 2.97 -15.12 -9.18
C TYR A 281 4.25 -15.88 -9.57
N GLY A 282 5.22 -15.97 -8.66
CA GLY A 282 6.47 -16.70 -8.89
C GLY A 282 6.24 -18.18 -9.16
N THR A 283 5.34 -18.83 -8.41
CA THR A 283 4.98 -20.24 -8.62
C THR A 283 4.34 -20.45 -9.99
N VAL A 284 3.41 -19.60 -10.40
CA VAL A 284 2.77 -19.70 -11.73
C VAL A 284 3.80 -19.50 -12.82
N THR A 285 4.66 -18.48 -12.71
CA THR A 285 5.73 -18.22 -13.66
C THR A 285 6.67 -19.42 -13.79
N TRP A 286 7.03 -20.06 -12.68
CA TRP A 286 7.85 -21.25 -12.67
C TRP A 286 7.16 -22.45 -13.35
N LEU A 287 5.90 -22.71 -13.02
CA LEU A 287 5.10 -23.80 -13.60
C LEU A 287 4.83 -23.62 -15.10
N THR A 288 4.78 -22.38 -15.57
CA THR A 288 4.49 -22.04 -16.99
C THR A 288 5.76 -21.74 -17.78
N SER A 289 6.93 -22.16 -17.29
CA SER A 289 8.22 -21.95 -17.97
C SER A 289 8.50 -20.48 -18.33
N GLY A 290 8.10 -19.55 -17.45
CA GLY A 290 8.39 -18.12 -17.59
C GLY A 290 7.25 -17.29 -18.19
N ASP A 291 6.06 -17.84 -18.40
CA ASP A 291 4.93 -17.08 -18.96
C ASP A 291 4.36 -16.06 -17.95
N GLN A 292 4.83 -14.83 -18.12
CA GLN A 292 4.40 -13.69 -17.29
C GLN A 292 2.93 -13.30 -17.53
N ARG A 293 2.40 -13.56 -18.73
CA ARG A 293 1.00 -13.22 -19.09
C ARG A 293 0.01 -14.10 -18.35
N THR A 294 0.27 -15.40 -18.30
CA THR A 294 -0.51 -16.33 -17.47
C THR A 294 -0.40 -15.98 -16.00
N ALA A 295 0.78 -15.60 -15.49
CA ALA A 295 0.95 -15.23 -14.11
C ALA A 295 0.14 -13.98 -13.73
N ILE A 296 0.04 -12.94 -14.58
CA ILE A 296 -0.77 -11.76 -14.29
C ILE A 296 -2.28 -12.05 -14.38
N LEU A 297 -2.71 -12.98 -15.25
CA LEU A 297 -4.11 -13.43 -15.31
C LEU A 297 -4.50 -14.16 -14.03
N VAL A 298 -3.64 -15.05 -13.52
CA VAL A 298 -3.87 -15.72 -12.23
C VAL A 298 -3.91 -14.69 -11.07
N THR A 299 -3.04 -13.68 -11.12
CA THR A 299 -3.09 -12.55 -10.16
C THR A 299 -4.42 -11.82 -10.22
N THR A 300 -5.01 -11.68 -11.43
CA THR A 300 -6.31 -11.02 -11.60
C THR A 300 -7.43 -11.77 -10.89
N LEU A 301 -7.32 -13.09 -10.70
CA LEU A 301 -8.29 -13.86 -9.93
C LEU A 301 -8.35 -13.42 -8.46
N PHE A 302 -7.24 -12.93 -7.89
CA PHE A 302 -7.26 -12.38 -6.53
C PHE A 302 -8.22 -11.19 -6.41
N PHE A 303 -8.27 -10.32 -7.41
CA PHE A 303 -9.21 -9.21 -7.43
C PHE A 303 -10.66 -9.69 -7.59
N VAL A 304 -10.90 -10.70 -8.43
CA VAL A 304 -12.22 -11.31 -8.60
C VAL A 304 -12.71 -11.92 -7.28
N ILE A 305 -11.87 -12.73 -6.62
CA ILE A 305 -12.19 -13.33 -5.32
C ILE A 305 -12.47 -12.23 -4.28
N GLY A 306 -11.60 -11.21 -4.21
CA GLY A 306 -11.79 -10.06 -3.32
C GLY A 306 -13.13 -9.36 -3.56
N LEU A 307 -13.51 -9.14 -4.83
CA LEU A 307 -14.78 -8.50 -5.20
C LEU A 307 -15.99 -9.36 -4.79
N LEU A 308 -15.91 -10.68 -4.99
CA LEU A 308 -16.98 -11.60 -4.61
C LEU A 308 -17.17 -11.64 -3.08
N ILE A 309 -16.08 -11.64 -2.33
CA ILE A 309 -16.14 -11.57 -0.86
C ILE A 309 -16.71 -10.21 -0.43
N LEU A 310 -16.27 -9.10 -1.05
CA LEU A 310 -16.76 -7.75 -0.72
C LEU A 310 -18.27 -7.63 -0.89
N ARG A 311 -18.87 -8.31 -1.88
CA ARG A 311 -20.33 -8.33 -2.04
C ARG A 311 -21.05 -8.84 -0.79
N ARG A 312 -20.47 -9.80 -0.07
CA ARG A 312 -21.01 -10.43 1.15
C ARG A 312 -20.69 -9.66 2.43
N VAL A 313 -19.87 -8.62 2.38
CA VAL A 313 -19.54 -7.77 3.51
C VAL A 313 -20.68 -6.77 3.75
N HIS A 314 -21.17 -6.67 4.96
CA HIS A 314 -22.13 -5.65 5.38
C HIS A 314 -21.40 -4.61 6.23
N LEU A 315 -21.41 -3.37 5.78
CA LEU A 315 -20.87 -2.27 6.59
C LEU A 315 -21.89 -1.97 7.71
N PRO A 316 -21.40 -1.61 8.92
CA PRO A 316 -22.28 -1.15 9.98
C PRO A 316 -23.12 0.02 9.48
N SER A 317 -24.43 -0.04 9.69
CA SER A 317 -25.32 1.10 9.46
C SER A 317 -24.82 2.25 10.34
N LYS A 318 -24.77 3.48 9.81
CA LYS A 318 -24.42 4.67 10.58
C LYS A 318 -25.36 4.71 11.80
N THR A 319 -24.89 4.25 12.93
CA THR A 319 -25.49 4.64 14.20
C THR A 319 -25.01 6.07 14.43
N VAL A 320 -25.88 7.01 14.12
CA VAL A 320 -25.72 8.39 14.56
C VAL A 320 -25.68 8.34 16.09
N CYS A 321 -24.47 8.52 16.66
CA CYS A 321 -24.31 8.90 18.06
C CYS A 321 -23.88 10.34 18.10
#